data_f4175acaa6be4fd97d4fbfb98891f3e1
#
_entry.id   f4175acaa6be4fd97d4fbfb98891f3e1
#
_cell.length_a   1.000
_cell.length_b   1.000
_cell.length_c   1.000
_cell.angle_alpha   90.00
_cell.angle_beta   90.00
_cell.angle_gamma   90.00
#
_symmetry.space_group_name_H-M   'P 1'
#
loop_
_entity.id
_entity.type
_entity.pdbx_description
1 polymer ?
#
loop_
_entity_poly.entity_id
_entity_poly.type
_entity_poly.pdbx_seq_one_letter_code
_entity_poly.pdbx_strand_id
1 'polypeptide(L)'
;MFAGLGKCHVVKAFSFSRQYPNFLFPGKTQYVTPEDEAMPVEAEALLDTVNPFSWVKTARAIRAWNPDLLVMKYWMSWFAPSLGYVARHCGCKSVVVLDNVIPHEAHWFDKPLTRYFLKGCTGFVSMSESVEKDLLSLRPDAPHTLLPHPLYAHFGPKIPREEAAAALGIDPARKTLLFFGLIREYKGLDILLEAFRDLPDDYQLVIAGEPYGSFDKYQAIIDTLPGKDRVYVFPDYIRDSQVKQYFCAADVAVLPYRSATQSGISAIAYHFDLPMVVTDVGGLKGTLGDRGTGIVAPVPSPEVIREQVLRFFGDENLRQSCLEAIGREKERLGWDAFCRNLTQFAATLLNVTP
;
A
#
# COMPACT_ATOMS: atom_id res chain seq x y z
N MET A 1 -4.21 3.35 11.95
CA MET A 1 -3.41 4.04 12.99
C MET A 1 -4.28 4.49 14.16
N PHE A 2 -5.28 5.40 13.99
CA PHE A 2 -6.11 5.91 15.10
C PHE A 2 -6.70 4.80 15.97
N ALA A 3 -7.42 3.84 15.36
CA ALA A 3 -8.00 2.70 16.09
C ALA A 3 -6.94 1.81 16.77
N GLY A 4 -5.77 1.65 16.18
CA GLY A 4 -4.68 0.86 16.79
C GLY A 4 -4.08 1.54 18.01
N LEU A 5 -3.83 2.85 17.94
CA LEU A 5 -3.36 3.63 19.09
C LEU A 5 -4.42 3.70 20.18
N GLY A 6 -5.70 3.79 19.82
CA GLY A 6 -6.83 3.84 20.77
C GLY A 6 -7.01 2.57 21.62
N LYS A 7 -6.35 1.45 21.30
CA LYS A 7 -6.35 0.23 22.12
C LYS A 7 -5.59 0.40 23.44
N CYS A 8 -4.56 1.26 23.44
CA CYS A 8 -3.64 1.41 24.59
C CYS A 8 -3.51 2.87 25.08
N HIS A 9 -4.01 3.84 24.33
CA HIS A 9 -3.87 5.25 24.61
C HIS A 9 -5.19 6.00 24.47
N VAL A 10 -5.32 7.13 25.19
CA VAL A 10 -6.41 8.09 24.95
C VAL A 10 -6.03 8.92 23.72
N VAL A 11 -6.78 8.79 22.65
CA VAL A 11 -6.49 9.45 21.36
C VAL A 11 -7.60 10.42 21.00
N LYS A 12 -7.21 11.56 20.43
CA LYS A 12 -8.11 12.56 19.86
C LYS A 12 -7.63 12.93 18.46
N ALA A 13 -8.55 12.97 17.49
CA ALA A 13 -8.23 13.32 16.12
C ALA A 13 -8.57 14.78 15.82
N PHE A 14 -7.62 15.46 15.16
CA PHE A 14 -7.83 16.76 14.53
C PHE A 14 -7.64 16.60 13.02
N SER A 15 -8.54 17.18 12.25
CA SER A 15 -8.56 17.04 10.80
C SER A 15 -8.58 18.39 10.10
N PHE A 16 -8.51 18.34 8.78
CA PHE A 16 -8.61 19.51 7.94
C PHE A 16 -10.08 19.92 7.77
N SER A 17 -10.38 21.21 7.98
CA SER A 17 -11.61 21.83 7.48
C SER A 17 -11.50 22.17 5.98
N ARG A 18 -10.26 22.43 5.50
CA ARG A 18 -9.90 22.53 4.09
C ARG A 18 -8.46 22.06 3.92
N GLN A 19 -8.27 20.97 3.17
CA GLN A 19 -6.96 20.36 2.94
C GLN A 19 -6.22 21.01 1.77
N TYR A 20 -6.92 21.22 0.67
CA TYR A 20 -6.39 21.84 -0.55
C TYR A 20 -7.23 23.06 -0.97
N PRO A 21 -6.61 24.10 -1.54
CA PRO A 21 -7.37 25.08 -2.31
C PRO A 21 -8.00 24.40 -3.53
N ASN A 22 -9.19 24.83 -3.94
CA ASN A 22 -9.95 24.19 -5.00
C ASN A 22 -9.20 24.06 -6.34
N PHE A 23 -8.29 24.99 -6.63
CA PHE A 23 -7.51 24.98 -7.88
C PHE A 23 -6.35 23.97 -7.87
N LEU A 24 -5.94 23.45 -6.70
CA LEU A 24 -4.87 22.44 -6.57
C LEU A 24 -5.42 21.02 -6.38
N PHE A 25 -6.73 20.87 -6.22
CA PHE A 25 -7.33 19.57 -5.98
C PHE A 25 -7.70 18.89 -7.30
N PRO A 26 -7.09 17.76 -7.67
CA PRO A 26 -7.33 17.10 -8.95
C PRO A 26 -8.65 16.30 -9.01
N GLY A 27 -9.34 16.09 -7.88
CA GLY A 27 -10.55 15.30 -7.77
C GLY A 27 -11.84 16.12 -7.74
N LYS A 28 -13.00 15.45 -7.73
CA LYS A 28 -14.32 16.09 -7.66
C LYS A 28 -14.65 16.64 -6.27
N THR A 29 -14.22 15.96 -5.22
CA THR A 29 -14.41 16.39 -3.81
C THR A 29 -13.22 15.95 -2.96
N GLN A 30 -12.85 16.76 -1.97
CA GLN A 30 -11.83 16.44 -0.95
C GLN A 30 -12.47 15.97 0.37
N TYR A 31 -13.77 15.79 0.40
CA TYR A 31 -14.53 15.34 1.56
C TYR A 31 -14.99 13.91 1.35
N VAL A 32 -15.01 13.14 2.45
CA VAL A 32 -15.58 11.79 2.48
C VAL A 32 -17.06 11.87 2.13
N THR A 33 -17.49 11.02 1.20
CA THR A 33 -18.88 10.88 0.77
C THR A 33 -19.48 9.60 1.35
N PRO A 34 -20.82 9.45 1.39
CA PRO A 34 -21.46 8.20 1.82
C PRO A 34 -21.09 6.97 0.96
N GLU A 35 -20.53 7.20 -0.23
CA GLU A 35 -20.08 6.15 -1.15
C GLU A 35 -18.67 5.65 -0.82
N ASP A 36 -17.92 6.39 0.02
CA ASP A 36 -16.60 5.98 0.47
C ASP A 36 -16.74 4.95 1.61
N GLU A 37 -16.18 3.76 1.43
CA GLU A 37 -16.16 2.67 2.43
C GLU A 37 -15.18 2.96 3.59
N ALA A 38 -14.75 4.20 3.78
CA ALA A 38 -13.82 4.60 4.81
C ALA A 38 -14.45 4.49 6.20
N MET A 39 -13.76 3.85 7.14
CA MET A 39 -14.19 3.84 8.54
C MET A 39 -14.19 5.29 9.08
N PRO A 40 -15.34 5.81 9.51
CA PRO A 40 -15.40 7.17 10.05
C PRO A 40 -14.57 7.28 11.33
N VAL A 41 -13.73 8.29 11.40
CA VAL A 41 -13.03 8.69 12.62
C VAL A 41 -13.64 9.98 13.12
N GLU A 42 -14.11 10.00 14.35
CA GLU A 42 -14.56 11.22 14.98
C GLU A 42 -13.37 12.18 15.12
N ALA A 43 -13.42 13.30 14.44
CA ALA A 43 -12.33 14.27 14.36
C ALA A 43 -12.84 15.71 14.39
N GLU A 44 -12.13 16.59 15.11
CA GLU A 44 -12.38 18.02 15.04
C GLU A 44 -11.73 18.60 13.78
N ALA A 45 -12.54 18.98 12.78
CA ALA A 45 -12.10 19.58 11.52
C ALA A 45 -11.80 21.08 11.71
N LEU A 46 -10.57 21.41 12.13
CA LEU A 46 -10.15 22.77 12.47
C LEU A 46 -9.13 23.37 11.51
N LEU A 47 -8.24 22.55 10.92
CA LEU A 47 -7.09 23.05 10.18
C LEU A 47 -7.46 23.37 8.72
N ASP A 48 -7.38 24.63 8.36
CA ASP A 48 -7.44 25.10 6.97
C ASP A 48 -6.01 25.47 6.53
N THR A 49 -5.49 24.79 5.50
CA THR A 49 -4.08 24.92 5.09
C THR A 49 -3.71 26.32 4.59
N VAL A 50 -4.68 27.10 4.12
CA VAL A 50 -4.48 28.47 3.59
C VAL A 50 -4.86 29.58 4.56
N ASN A 51 -5.50 29.25 5.71
CA ASN A 51 -5.93 30.26 6.69
C ASN A 51 -5.07 30.23 7.96
N PRO A 52 -4.11 31.15 8.15
CA PRO A 52 -3.26 31.18 9.34
C PRO A 52 -4.00 31.28 10.67
N PHE A 53 -5.18 31.90 10.72
CA PHE A 53 -5.99 31.96 11.93
C PHE A 53 -6.47 30.58 12.38
N SER A 54 -6.74 29.68 11.41
CA SER A 54 -7.08 28.29 11.70
C SER A 54 -5.90 27.53 12.30
N TRP A 55 -4.65 27.82 11.90
CA TRP A 55 -3.43 27.21 12.46
C TRP A 55 -3.29 27.54 13.95
N VAL A 56 -3.52 28.84 14.30
CA VAL A 56 -3.51 29.28 15.68
C VAL A 56 -4.62 28.61 16.49
N LYS A 57 -5.83 28.52 15.92
CA LYS A 57 -6.98 27.87 16.55
C LYS A 57 -6.68 26.39 16.81
N THR A 58 -6.16 25.68 15.81
CA THR A 58 -5.81 24.26 15.90
C THR A 58 -4.72 24.02 16.94
N ALA A 59 -3.64 24.79 16.92
CA ALA A 59 -2.57 24.66 17.91
C ALA A 59 -3.05 24.92 19.35
N ARG A 60 -3.95 25.93 19.54
CA ARG A 60 -4.56 26.19 20.85
C ARG A 60 -5.48 25.06 21.30
N ALA A 61 -6.28 24.47 20.41
CA ALA A 61 -7.17 23.36 20.73
C ALA A 61 -6.37 22.11 21.14
N ILE A 62 -5.28 21.79 20.42
CA ILE A 62 -4.37 20.71 20.78
C ILE A 62 -3.73 20.99 22.16
N ARG A 63 -3.21 22.18 22.37
CA ARG A 63 -2.58 22.57 23.64
C ARG A 63 -3.56 22.53 24.81
N ALA A 64 -4.81 22.94 24.60
CA ALA A 64 -5.87 22.90 25.61
C ALA A 64 -6.25 21.46 26.01
N TRP A 65 -6.14 20.51 25.07
CA TRP A 65 -6.33 19.09 25.35
C TRP A 65 -5.13 18.48 26.10
N ASN A 66 -3.98 19.15 26.06
CA ASN A 66 -2.74 18.81 26.76
C ASN A 66 -2.24 17.38 26.50
N PRO A 67 -1.98 16.97 25.26
CA PRO A 67 -1.47 15.64 24.95
C PRO A 67 0.00 15.51 25.33
N ASP A 68 0.44 14.28 25.62
CA ASP A 68 1.86 13.95 25.78
C ASP A 68 2.60 14.00 24.44
N LEU A 69 1.89 13.64 23.36
CA LEU A 69 2.44 13.52 22.03
C LEU A 69 1.46 13.96 20.94
N LEU A 70 1.94 14.71 19.96
CA LEU A 70 1.25 14.97 18.71
C LEU A 70 1.78 14.05 17.60
N VAL A 71 0.92 13.20 17.03
CA VAL A 71 1.27 12.40 15.84
C VAL A 71 0.68 13.06 14.60
N MET A 72 1.50 13.34 13.60
CA MET A 72 1.10 13.97 12.35
C MET A 72 1.44 13.09 11.16
N LYS A 73 0.67 13.18 10.07
CA LYS A 73 1.02 12.65 8.74
C LYS A 73 1.52 13.77 7.84
N TYR A 74 2.55 13.46 7.02
CA TYR A 74 3.10 14.42 6.08
C TYR A 74 3.45 13.73 4.75
N TRP A 75 2.98 14.31 3.64
CA TRP A 75 3.19 13.73 2.30
C TRP A 75 3.45 14.77 1.20
N MET A 76 3.38 16.06 1.50
CA MET A 76 3.52 17.12 0.51
C MET A 76 3.95 18.44 1.17
N SER A 77 4.83 19.19 0.51
CA SER A 77 5.38 20.47 0.98
C SER A 77 4.31 21.56 1.22
N TRP A 78 3.17 21.48 0.52
CA TRP A 78 2.04 22.37 0.71
C TRP A 78 1.57 22.47 2.18
N PHE A 79 1.66 21.37 2.92
CA PHE A 79 1.25 21.33 4.33
C PHE A 79 2.31 21.88 5.29
N ALA A 80 3.54 22.11 4.83
CA ALA A 80 4.64 22.50 5.66
C ALA A 80 4.39 23.78 6.48
N PRO A 81 3.80 24.87 5.94
CA PRO A 81 3.53 26.07 6.71
C PRO A 81 2.52 25.82 7.85
N SER A 82 1.38 25.20 7.55
CA SER A 82 0.30 24.97 8.51
C SER A 82 0.69 23.94 9.59
N LEU A 83 1.16 22.75 9.18
CA LEU A 83 1.59 21.70 10.12
C LEU A 83 2.83 22.13 10.89
N GLY A 84 3.76 22.86 10.26
CA GLY A 84 4.94 23.37 10.91
C GLY A 84 4.64 24.44 11.98
N TYR A 85 3.62 25.26 11.76
CA TYR A 85 3.11 26.17 12.79
C TYR A 85 2.51 25.39 13.96
N VAL A 86 1.61 24.43 13.67
CA VAL A 86 0.96 23.61 14.70
C VAL A 86 2.01 22.85 15.52
N ALA A 87 2.98 22.21 14.89
CA ALA A 87 4.06 21.48 15.59
C ALA A 87 4.84 22.34 16.60
N ARG A 88 5.10 23.63 16.27
CA ARG A 88 5.83 24.53 17.15
C ARG A 88 5.00 25.10 18.30
N HIS A 89 3.67 25.14 18.16
CA HIS A 89 2.79 25.85 19.08
C HIS A 89 1.78 24.94 19.83
N CYS A 90 1.79 23.61 19.55
CA CYS A 90 0.91 22.67 20.22
C CYS A 90 1.26 22.44 21.72
N GLY A 91 2.50 22.75 22.13
CA GLY A 91 2.93 22.63 23.54
C GLY A 91 3.41 21.24 23.93
N CYS A 92 3.48 20.28 23.02
CA CYS A 92 3.97 18.92 23.26
C CYS A 92 4.99 18.51 22.20
N LYS A 93 5.70 17.39 22.41
CA LYS A 93 6.57 16.78 21.38
C LYS A 93 5.73 16.24 20.23
N SER A 94 6.35 16.16 19.04
CA SER A 94 5.68 15.69 17.85
C SER A 94 6.44 14.57 17.14
N VAL A 95 5.72 13.54 16.70
CA VAL A 95 6.21 12.51 15.79
C VAL A 95 5.48 12.61 14.46
N VAL A 96 6.22 12.59 13.37
CA VAL A 96 5.67 12.73 12.02
C VAL A 96 5.85 11.43 11.25
N VAL A 97 4.75 10.87 10.78
CA VAL A 97 4.75 9.75 9.82
C VAL A 97 4.88 10.34 8.42
N LEU A 98 5.98 10.02 7.74
CA LEU A 98 6.36 10.56 6.45
C LEU A 98 5.97 9.57 5.33
N ASP A 99 5.01 9.95 4.48
CA ASP A 99 4.71 9.23 3.24
C ASP A 99 5.70 9.64 2.14
N ASN A 100 5.97 10.94 2.03
CA ASN A 100 6.97 11.55 1.15
C ASN A 100 7.63 12.75 1.83
N VAL A 101 8.90 12.97 1.57
CA VAL A 101 9.65 14.15 2.03
C VAL A 101 9.93 15.10 0.87
N ILE A 102 10.32 14.56 -0.27
CA ILE A 102 10.54 15.29 -1.51
C ILE A 102 9.53 14.77 -2.54
N PRO A 103 8.65 15.62 -3.12
CA PRO A 103 7.74 15.20 -4.19
C PRO A 103 8.49 14.66 -5.41
N HIS A 104 7.90 13.68 -6.12
CA HIS A 104 8.48 13.17 -7.38
C HIS A 104 8.62 14.25 -8.45
N GLU A 105 7.67 15.19 -8.51
CA GLU A 105 7.72 16.39 -9.35
C GLU A 105 8.07 17.58 -8.45
N ALA A 106 9.37 17.70 -8.11
CA ALA A 106 9.82 18.69 -7.15
C ALA A 106 9.92 20.10 -7.76
N HIS A 107 9.38 21.09 -7.06
CA HIS A 107 9.51 22.49 -7.36
C HIS A 107 10.59 23.13 -6.49
N TRP A 108 11.07 24.31 -6.87
CA TRP A 108 12.13 25.04 -6.17
C TRP A 108 11.78 25.39 -4.71
N PHE A 109 10.52 25.55 -4.38
CA PHE A 109 10.04 25.88 -3.02
C PHE A 109 9.82 24.66 -2.12
N ASP A 110 9.78 23.44 -2.64
CA ASP A 110 9.47 22.24 -1.87
C ASP A 110 10.49 21.97 -0.77
N LYS A 111 11.77 21.97 -1.12
CA LYS A 111 12.85 21.72 -0.14
C LYS A 111 12.91 22.76 0.98
N PRO A 112 12.83 24.08 0.72
CA PRO A 112 12.75 25.10 1.77
C PRO A 112 11.56 24.94 2.71
N LEU A 113 10.36 24.70 2.17
CA LEU A 113 9.16 24.49 2.96
C LEU A 113 9.24 23.23 3.82
N THR A 114 9.68 22.11 3.24
CA THR A 114 9.86 20.86 3.97
C THR A 114 10.91 21.02 5.07
N ARG A 115 12.06 21.68 4.83
CA ARG A 115 13.04 21.98 5.88
C ARG A 115 12.45 22.81 7.02
N TYR A 116 11.63 23.81 6.69
CA TYR A 116 10.93 24.59 7.71
C TYR A 116 10.05 23.70 8.59
N PHE A 117 9.27 22.79 7.98
CA PHE A 117 8.43 21.84 8.71
C PHE A 117 9.26 20.90 9.59
N LEU A 118 10.24 20.20 9.00
CA LEU A 118 11.07 19.23 9.68
C LEU A 118 11.78 19.82 10.92
N LYS A 119 12.27 21.06 10.84
CA LYS A 119 12.89 21.75 11.97
C LYS A 119 11.95 22.01 13.16
N GLY A 120 10.64 22.00 12.92
CA GLY A 120 9.64 22.21 13.96
C GLY A 120 9.19 20.93 14.68
N CYS A 121 9.61 19.76 14.21
CA CYS A 121 9.15 18.47 14.69
C CYS A 121 10.24 17.76 15.51
N THR A 122 9.82 16.87 16.43
CA THR A 122 10.72 16.21 17.37
C THR A 122 11.28 14.91 16.82
N GLY A 123 10.46 14.06 16.18
CA GLY A 123 10.88 12.78 15.64
C GLY A 123 10.11 12.38 14.39
N PHE A 124 10.62 11.39 13.66
CA PHE A 124 10.12 11.01 12.35
C PHE A 124 10.02 9.50 12.20
N VAL A 125 8.96 9.07 11.54
CA VAL A 125 8.78 7.70 11.08
C VAL A 125 8.78 7.72 9.56
N SER A 126 9.79 7.13 8.94
CA SER A 126 9.86 6.93 7.49
C SER A 126 9.23 5.59 7.14
N MET A 127 8.39 5.53 6.10
CA MET A 127 7.72 4.29 5.71
C MET A 127 8.45 3.51 4.61
N SER A 128 9.56 4.05 4.10
CA SER A 128 10.47 3.38 3.16
C SER A 128 11.88 3.94 3.29
N GLU A 129 12.88 3.17 2.83
CA GLU A 129 14.29 3.59 2.81
C GLU A 129 14.53 4.84 1.95
N SER A 130 13.76 5.02 0.87
CA SER A 130 13.87 6.21 0.02
C SER A 130 13.42 7.46 0.76
N VAL A 131 12.31 7.37 1.50
CA VAL A 131 11.78 8.46 2.34
C VAL A 131 12.74 8.80 3.49
N GLU A 132 13.37 7.78 4.09
CA GLU A 132 14.40 7.95 5.11
C GLU A 132 15.62 8.68 4.56
N LYS A 133 16.11 8.27 3.39
CA LYS A 133 17.23 8.93 2.70
C LYS A 133 16.91 10.39 2.38
N ASP A 134 15.70 10.67 1.91
CA ASP A 134 15.25 12.04 1.64
C ASP A 134 15.19 12.88 2.93
N LEU A 135 14.65 12.32 4.02
CA LEU A 135 14.64 12.96 5.33
C LEU A 135 16.06 13.36 5.76
N LEU A 136 17.00 12.40 5.75
CA LEU A 136 18.38 12.62 6.18
C LEU A 136 19.13 13.57 5.26
N SER A 137 18.77 13.67 3.98
CA SER A 137 19.33 14.69 3.07
C SER A 137 18.95 16.13 3.44
N LEU A 138 17.77 16.30 4.08
CA LEU A 138 17.27 17.63 4.50
C LEU A 138 17.54 17.94 5.98
N ARG A 139 17.64 16.91 6.81
CA ARG A 139 17.91 16.99 8.26
C ARG A 139 18.72 15.77 8.71
N PRO A 140 20.07 15.80 8.59
CA PRO A 140 20.95 14.67 8.88
C PRO A 140 20.91 14.17 10.33
N ASP A 141 20.59 15.05 11.27
CA ASP A 141 20.49 14.80 12.72
C ASP A 141 19.08 14.47 13.20
N ALA A 142 18.14 14.20 12.29
CA ALA A 142 16.75 13.94 12.65
C ALA A 142 16.62 12.65 13.49
N PRO A 143 16.05 12.70 14.71
CA PRO A 143 15.63 11.50 15.40
C PRO A 143 14.57 10.77 14.55
N HIS A 144 14.86 9.54 14.13
CA HIS A 144 13.98 8.83 13.21
C HIS A 144 13.97 7.32 13.44
N THR A 145 12.98 6.66 12.85
CA THR A 145 12.89 5.20 12.73
C THR A 145 12.25 4.84 11.40
N LEU A 146 12.65 3.69 10.85
CA LEU A 146 12.06 3.12 9.65
C LEU A 146 10.98 2.10 10.05
N LEU A 147 9.73 2.41 9.79
CA LEU A 147 8.60 1.50 9.97
C LEU A 147 7.91 1.32 8.62
N PRO A 148 7.95 0.14 8.02
CA PRO A 148 7.33 -0.08 6.72
C PRO A 148 5.83 0.21 6.74
N HIS A 149 5.29 0.63 5.58
CA HIS A 149 3.88 0.95 5.46
C HIS A 149 3.01 -0.25 5.88
N PRO A 150 2.06 -0.08 6.81
CA PRO A 150 1.18 -1.15 7.20
C PRO A 150 0.30 -1.64 6.05
N LEU A 151 -0.11 -2.92 6.13
CA LEU A 151 -1.00 -3.50 5.15
C LEU A 151 -2.35 -2.79 5.12
N TYR A 152 -2.93 -2.71 3.94
CA TYR A 152 -4.28 -2.20 3.75
C TYR A 152 -5.29 -3.18 4.34
N ALA A 153 -6.20 -2.70 5.19
CA ALA A 153 -7.22 -3.52 5.84
C ALA A 153 -8.65 -3.27 5.32
N HIS A 154 -8.81 -2.42 4.30
CA HIS A 154 -10.12 -1.96 3.83
C HIS A 154 -10.79 -2.89 2.80
N PHE A 155 -10.09 -3.92 2.31
CA PHE A 155 -10.65 -4.88 1.35
C PHE A 155 -11.65 -5.89 1.96
N GLY A 156 -11.92 -5.78 3.26
CA GLY A 156 -12.82 -6.68 3.98
C GLY A 156 -12.18 -8.05 4.33
N PRO A 157 -12.94 -8.94 4.99
CA PRO A 157 -12.46 -10.26 5.36
C PRO A 157 -12.38 -11.20 4.17
N LYS A 158 -11.59 -12.28 4.33
CA LYS A 158 -11.59 -13.41 3.37
C LYS A 158 -12.98 -14.02 3.27
N ILE A 159 -13.33 -14.48 2.09
CA ILE A 159 -14.53 -15.26 1.80
C ILE A 159 -14.13 -16.69 1.36
N PRO A 160 -15.04 -17.68 1.46
CA PRO A 160 -14.79 -19.03 0.96
C PRO A 160 -14.44 -19.02 -0.54
N ARG A 161 -13.52 -19.92 -0.94
CA ARG A 161 -13.06 -20.04 -2.33
C ARG A 161 -14.23 -20.30 -3.29
N GLU A 162 -15.16 -21.17 -2.89
CA GLU A 162 -16.33 -21.54 -3.67
C GLU A 162 -17.24 -20.33 -3.93
N GLU A 163 -17.45 -19.50 -2.92
CA GLU A 163 -18.21 -18.25 -3.03
C GLU A 163 -17.50 -17.26 -3.99
N ALA A 164 -16.19 -17.10 -3.81
CA ALA A 164 -15.36 -16.25 -4.65
C ALA A 164 -15.35 -16.71 -6.12
N ALA A 165 -15.17 -18.01 -6.34
CA ALA A 165 -15.17 -18.62 -7.68
C ALA A 165 -16.55 -18.50 -8.36
N ALA A 166 -17.62 -18.72 -7.62
CA ALA A 166 -18.99 -18.56 -8.14
C ALA A 166 -19.27 -17.11 -8.56
N ALA A 167 -18.81 -16.12 -7.79
CA ALA A 167 -18.96 -14.71 -8.13
C ALA A 167 -18.23 -14.31 -9.43
N LEU A 168 -17.15 -15.02 -9.77
CA LEU A 168 -16.37 -14.80 -11.00
C LEU A 168 -16.76 -15.73 -12.15
N GLY A 169 -17.65 -16.71 -11.91
CA GLY A 169 -18.04 -17.71 -12.91
C GLY A 169 -16.90 -18.64 -13.32
N ILE A 170 -15.94 -18.92 -12.40
CA ILE A 170 -14.80 -19.78 -12.64
C ILE A 170 -14.93 -21.11 -11.91
N ASP A 171 -14.16 -22.13 -12.33
CA ASP A 171 -14.18 -23.45 -11.73
C ASP A 171 -13.33 -23.48 -10.43
N PRO A 172 -13.92 -23.69 -9.23
CA PRO A 172 -13.15 -23.72 -7.99
C PRO A 172 -12.21 -24.92 -7.86
N ALA A 173 -12.40 -25.97 -8.67
CA ALA A 173 -11.53 -27.16 -8.65
C ALA A 173 -10.22 -26.96 -9.44
N ARG A 174 -10.13 -25.96 -10.31
CA ARG A 174 -8.94 -25.68 -11.12
C ARG A 174 -7.92 -24.83 -10.34
N LYS A 175 -6.64 -25.03 -10.65
CA LYS A 175 -5.54 -24.19 -10.18
C LYS A 175 -5.65 -22.80 -10.82
N THR A 176 -5.87 -21.78 -10.00
CA THR A 176 -6.19 -20.43 -10.46
C THR A 176 -5.00 -19.49 -10.32
N LEU A 177 -4.51 -18.99 -11.45
CA LEU A 177 -3.56 -17.89 -11.51
C LEU A 177 -4.31 -16.55 -11.56
N LEU A 178 -3.81 -15.55 -10.85
CA LEU A 178 -4.36 -14.20 -10.84
C LEU A 178 -3.34 -13.19 -11.36
N PHE A 179 -3.72 -12.45 -12.39
CA PHE A 179 -3.11 -11.18 -12.77
C PHE A 179 -4.04 -10.04 -12.36
N PHE A 180 -3.56 -9.10 -11.52
CA PHE A 180 -4.42 -8.09 -10.94
C PHE A 180 -3.85 -6.66 -11.04
N GLY A 181 -4.77 -5.69 -11.18
CA GLY A 181 -4.51 -4.25 -11.16
C GLY A 181 -4.33 -3.65 -12.54
N LEU A 182 -4.14 -2.32 -12.59
CA LEU A 182 -4.06 -1.57 -13.85
C LEU A 182 -3.15 -2.26 -14.88
N ILE A 183 -3.70 -2.60 -16.05
CA ILE A 183 -2.98 -3.36 -17.09
C ILE A 183 -2.11 -2.40 -17.90
N ARG A 184 -0.79 -2.49 -17.67
CA ARG A 184 0.23 -1.71 -18.38
C ARG A 184 1.29 -2.62 -18.99
N GLU A 185 1.94 -2.18 -20.04
CA GLU A 185 2.92 -2.97 -20.77
C GLU A 185 4.07 -3.49 -19.89
N TYR A 186 4.60 -2.65 -18.99
CA TYR A 186 5.67 -3.06 -18.09
C TYR A 186 5.28 -4.17 -17.12
N LYS A 187 3.97 -4.42 -16.90
CA LYS A 187 3.48 -5.51 -16.03
C LYS A 187 3.50 -6.88 -16.68
N GLY A 188 3.78 -6.97 -18.00
CA GLY A 188 4.06 -8.23 -18.67
C GLY A 188 2.88 -9.19 -18.79
N LEU A 189 1.64 -8.71 -18.94
CA LEU A 189 0.50 -9.59 -19.14
C LEU A 189 0.66 -10.49 -20.37
N ASP A 190 1.29 -10.02 -21.44
CA ASP A 190 1.64 -10.80 -22.60
C ASP A 190 2.59 -11.96 -22.28
N ILE A 191 3.56 -11.76 -21.38
CA ILE A 191 4.46 -12.82 -20.91
C ILE A 191 3.65 -13.92 -20.18
N LEU A 192 2.69 -13.52 -19.33
CA LEU A 192 1.84 -14.49 -18.62
C LEU A 192 0.92 -15.25 -19.57
N LEU A 193 0.34 -14.58 -20.57
CA LEU A 193 -0.51 -15.22 -21.57
C LEU A 193 0.27 -16.28 -22.37
N GLU A 194 1.48 -15.96 -22.82
CA GLU A 194 2.34 -16.93 -23.50
C GLU A 194 2.81 -18.05 -22.55
N ALA A 195 3.09 -17.75 -21.27
CA ALA A 195 3.38 -18.78 -20.27
C ALA A 195 2.19 -19.73 -20.03
N PHE A 196 0.97 -19.20 -20.08
CA PHE A 196 -0.27 -19.95 -19.90
C PHE A 196 -0.58 -20.89 -21.06
N ARG A 197 -0.09 -20.60 -22.26
CA ARG A 197 -0.30 -21.39 -23.48
C ARG A 197 -0.06 -22.89 -23.29
N ASP A 198 1.03 -23.23 -22.59
CA ASP A 198 1.50 -24.59 -22.40
C ASP A 198 1.27 -25.12 -20.96
N LEU A 199 0.41 -24.47 -20.18
CA LEU A 199 -0.01 -25.00 -18.89
C LEU A 199 -1.08 -26.09 -19.06
N PRO A 200 -1.06 -27.14 -18.21
CA PRO A 200 -2.06 -28.22 -18.22
C PRO A 200 -3.52 -27.72 -18.10
N ASP A 201 -4.47 -28.58 -18.48
CA ASP A 201 -5.89 -28.23 -18.54
C ASP A 201 -6.55 -27.98 -17.17
N ASP A 202 -5.92 -28.41 -16.09
CA ASP A 202 -6.35 -28.15 -14.71
C ASP A 202 -5.98 -26.75 -14.19
N TYR A 203 -5.35 -25.91 -15.06
CA TYR A 203 -5.05 -24.52 -14.77
C TYR A 203 -6.06 -23.58 -15.43
N GLN A 204 -6.35 -22.46 -14.77
CA GLN A 204 -7.12 -21.34 -15.30
C GLN A 204 -6.46 -20.01 -14.93
N LEU A 205 -6.75 -18.97 -15.72
CA LEU A 205 -6.17 -17.64 -15.56
C LEU A 205 -7.29 -16.60 -15.39
N VAL A 206 -7.19 -15.83 -14.31
CA VAL A 206 -8.05 -14.66 -14.06
C VAL A 206 -7.21 -13.40 -14.28
N ILE A 207 -7.69 -12.53 -15.16
CA ILE A 207 -7.10 -11.23 -15.48
C ILE A 207 -8.09 -10.17 -15.03
N ALA A 208 -7.73 -9.34 -14.05
CA ALA A 208 -8.63 -8.35 -13.48
C ALA A 208 -7.94 -6.98 -13.34
N GLY A 209 -8.55 -5.96 -13.94
CA GLY A 209 -8.11 -4.58 -13.85
C GLY A 209 -8.24 -3.81 -15.15
N GLU A 210 -8.34 -2.49 -15.01
CA GLU A 210 -8.53 -1.56 -16.11
C GLU A 210 -7.28 -1.50 -17.01
N PRO A 211 -7.43 -1.65 -18.36
CA PRO A 211 -6.33 -1.47 -19.28
C PRO A 211 -5.98 0.02 -19.46
N TYR A 212 -4.69 0.34 -19.40
CA TYR A 212 -4.21 1.66 -19.78
C TYR A 212 -4.07 1.72 -21.32
N GLY A 213 -5.12 2.17 -21.99
CA GLY A 213 -5.27 2.11 -23.44
C GLY A 213 -6.11 0.90 -23.89
N SER A 214 -5.86 0.38 -25.12
CA SER A 214 -6.61 -0.74 -25.66
C SER A 214 -6.16 -2.09 -25.07
N PHE A 215 -7.13 -2.99 -24.86
CA PHE A 215 -6.89 -4.39 -24.50
C PHE A 215 -6.66 -5.29 -25.73
N ASP A 216 -6.86 -4.81 -26.95
CA ASP A 216 -6.91 -5.58 -28.19
C ASP A 216 -5.68 -6.46 -28.41
N LYS A 217 -4.48 -5.97 -28.08
CA LYS A 217 -3.25 -6.75 -28.21
C LYS A 217 -3.24 -8.01 -27.34
N TYR A 218 -3.82 -7.94 -26.15
CA TYR A 218 -3.92 -9.08 -25.23
C TYR A 218 -5.04 -10.03 -25.69
N GLN A 219 -6.16 -9.48 -26.16
CA GLN A 219 -7.25 -10.26 -26.72
C GLN A 219 -6.77 -11.08 -27.91
N ALA A 220 -5.97 -10.48 -28.82
CA ALA A 220 -5.39 -11.20 -29.96
C ALA A 220 -4.51 -12.40 -29.54
N ILE A 221 -3.77 -12.29 -28.43
CA ILE A 221 -3.01 -13.43 -27.88
C ILE A 221 -3.99 -14.47 -27.32
N ILE A 222 -4.97 -14.07 -26.49
CA ILE A 222 -5.96 -14.95 -25.90
C ILE A 222 -6.69 -15.77 -26.96
N ASP A 223 -7.10 -15.15 -28.06
CA ASP A 223 -7.83 -15.82 -29.15
C ASP A 223 -7.02 -16.96 -29.81
N THR A 224 -5.69 -16.92 -29.71
CA THR A 224 -4.79 -17.94 -30.23
C THR A 224 -4.44 -19.04 -29.22
N LEU A 225 -4.83 -18.88 -27.93
CA LEU A 225 -4.50 -19.87 -26.89
C LEU A 225 -5.33 -21.15 -27.06
N PRO A 226 -4.71 -22.34 -26.95
CA PRO A 226 -5.45 -23.62 -26.92
C PRO A 226 -6.47 -23.69 -25.78
N GLY A 227 -6.18 -23.05 -24.64
CA GLY A 227 -7.03 -23.01 -23.46
C GLY A 227 -7.73 -21.67 -23.24
N LYS A 228 -8.12 -20.96 -24.28
CA LYS A 228 -8.78 -19.65 -24.19
C LYS A 228 -10.07 -19.63 -23.36
N ASP A 229 -10.79 -20.72 -23.33
CA ASP A 229 -12.00 -20.97 -22.53
C ASP A 229 -11.71 -21.02 -21.02
N ARG A 230 -10.45 -21.09 -20.64
CA ARG A 230 -9.95 -21.08 -19.25
C ARG A 230 -9.31 -19.72 -18.85
N VAL A 231 -9.43 -18.71 -19.71
CA VAL A 231 -8.96 -17.33 -19.45
C VAL A 231 -10.17 -16.43 -19.20
N TYR A 232 -10.28 -15.93 -18.00
CA TYR A 232 -11.38 -15.06 -17.58
C TYR A 232 -10.87 -13.63 -17.48
N VAL A 233 -11.48 -12.71 -18.21
CA VAL A 233 -11.04 -11.32 -18.33
C VAL A 233 -12.08 -10.37 -17.75
N PHE A 234 -11.65 -9.54 -16.80
CA PHE A 234 -12.42 -8.49 -16.16
C PHE A 234 -11.71 -7.14 -16.39
N PRO A 235 -11.90 -6.50 -17.57
CA PRO A 235 -11.10 -5.36 -18.00
C PRO A 235 -11.63 -4.01 -17.50
N ASP A 236 -12.18 -4.00 -16.30
CA ASP A 236 -12.76 -2.83 -15.66
C ASP A 236 -11.99 -2.45 -14.39
N TYR A 237 -12.25 -1.24 -13.90
CA TYR A 237 -11.80 -0.84 -12.57
C TYR A 237 -12.46 -1.71 -11.49
N ILE A 238 -11.65 -2.42 -10.72
CA ILE A 238 -12.13 -3.28 -9.63
C ILE A 238 -12.27 -2.44 -8.35
N ARG A 239 -13.49 -2.35 -7.82
CA ARG A 239 -13.75 -1.64 -6.55
C ARG A 239 -13.18 -2.42 -5.38
N ASP A 240 -12.81 -1.71 -4.30
CA ASP A 240 -12.21 -2.31 -3.11
C ASP A 240 -13.06 -3.43 -2.51
N SER A 241 -14.39 -3.27 -2.50
CA SER A 241 -15.34 -4.30 -2.05
C SER A 241 -15.35 -5.60 -2.88
N GLN A 242 -14.91 -5.53 -4.14
CA GLN A 242 -14.86 -6.66 -5.06
C GLN A 242 -13.51 -7.40 -5.03
N VAL A 243 -12.43 -6.75 -4.54
CA VAL A 243 -11.06 -7.29 -4.56
C VAL A 243 -11.00 -8.68 -3.92
N LYS A 244 -11.72 -8.90 -2.83
CA LYS A 244 -11.78 -10.19 -2.13
C LYS A 244 -12.19 -11.36 -3.02
N GLN A 245 -13.08 -11.14 -4.02
CA GLN A 245 -13.53 -12.20 -4.93
C GLN A 245 -12.37 -12.74 -5.76
N TYR A 246 -11.51 -11.86 -6.28
CA TYR A 246 -10.37 -12.24 -7.11
C TYR A 246 -9.27 -12.93 -6.31
N PHE A 247 -8.92 -12.36 -5.16
CA PHE A 247 -7.82 -12.87 -4.35
C PHE A 247 -8.18 -14.14 -3.59
N CYS A 248 -9.45 -14.31 -3.15
CA CYS A 248 -9.89 -15.53 -2.49
C CYS A 248 -10.16 -16.69 -3.45
N ALA A 249 -10.43 -16.41 -4.73
CA ALA A 249 -10.59 -17.44 -5.76
C ALA A 249 -9.25 -17.97 -6.30
N ALA A 250 -8.16 -17.22 -6.13
CA ALA A 250 -6.85 -17.53 -6.68
C ALA A 250 -6.01 -18.42 -5.73
N ASP A 251 -5.10 -19.22 -6.32
CA ASP A 251 -4.07 -19.97 -5.62
C ASP A 251 -2.72 -19.25 -5.60
N VAL A 252 -2.46 -18.42 -6.64
CA VAL A 252 -1.22 -17.67 -6.77
C VAL A 252 -1.45 -16.40 -7.60
N ALA A 253 -0.89 -15.29 -7.17
CA ALA A 253 -0.80 -14.10 -8.01
C ALA A 253 0.49 -14.12 -8.82
N VAL A 254 0.41 -13.76 -10.10
CA VAL A 254 1.58 -13.75 -11.00
C VAL A 254 1.86 -12.33 -11.45
N LEU A 255 3.06 -11.83 -11.13
CA LEU A 255 3.52 -10.48 -11.43
C LEU A 255 4.76 -10.54 -12.33
N PRO A 256 4.60 -10.79 -13.65
CA PRO A 256 5.68 -11.02 -14.60
C PRO A 256 6.27 -9.70 -15.12
N TYR A 257 6.52 -8.78 -14.19
CA TYR A 257 6.89 -7.41 -14.51
C TYR A 257 8.23 -7.33 -15.25
N ARG A 258 8.31 -6.44 -16.24
CA ARG A 258 9.56 -6.08 -16.94
C ARG A 258 10.37 -5.05 -16.16
N SER A 259 9.68 -4.21 -15.40
CA SER A 259 10.29 -3.22 -14.50
C SER A 259 9.33 -2.88 -13.37
N ALA A 260 9.86 -2.62 -12.17
CA ALA A 260 9.07 -2.16 -11.04
C ALA A 260 9.99 -1.45 -10.03
N THR A 261 9.43 -0.51 -9.26
CA THR A 261 10.05 -0.03 -8.01
C THR A 261 9.49 -0.77 -6.82
N GLN A 262 8.16 -0.85 -6.72
CA GLN A 262 7.39 -1.59 -5.72
C GLN A 262 6.07 -2.05 -6.35
N SER A 263 5.36 -2.97 -5.69
CA SER A 263 4.02 -3.40 -6.11
C SER A 263 3.03 -3.31 -4.97
N GLY A 264 2.01 -2.45 -5.13
CA GLY A 264 0.87 -2.40 -4.19
C GLY A 264 0.07 -3.71 -4.15
N ILE A 265 0.17 -4.54 -5.21
CA ILE A 265 -0.50 -5.85 -5.28
C ILE A 265 0.04 -6.80 -4.21
N SER A 266 1.32 -6.70 -3.84
CA SER A 266 1.90 -7.53 -2.78
C SER A 266 1.23 -7.32 -1.42
N ALA A 267 0.87 -6.09 -1.08
CA ALA A 267 0.17 -5.78 0.16
C ALA A 267 -1.25 -6.39 0.17
N ILE A 268 -1.94 -6.37 -0.98
CA ILE A 268 -3.26 -7.00 -1.13
C ILE A 268 -3.12 -8.53 -1.05
N ALA A 269 -2.13 -9.11 -1.74
CA ALA A 269 -1.87 -10.53 -1.71
C ALA A 269 -1.59 -11.03 -0.28
N TYR A 270 -0.79 -10.29 0.50
CA TYR A 270 -0.58 -10.61 1.92
C TYR A 270 -1.88 -10.55 2.73
N HIS A 271 -2.74 -9.53 2.50
CA HIS A 271 -4.01 -9.43 3.20
C HIS A 271 -4.85 -10.71 3.04
N PHE A 272 -4.87 -11.28 1.84
CA PHE A 272 -5.64 -12.48 1.50
C PHE A 272 -4.85 -13.80 1.62
N ASP A 273 -3.65 -13.79 2.18
CA ASP A 273 -2.76 -14.97 2.28
C ASP A 273 -2.47 -15.62 0.92
N LEU A 274 -2.29 -14.82 -0.12
CA LEU A 274 -2.07 -15.30 -1.47
C LEU A 274 -0.57 -15.27 -1.81
N PRO A 275 0.10 -16.43 -2.04
CA PRO A 275 1.45 -16.47 -2.53
C PRO A 275 1.61 -15.85 -3.92
N MET A 276 2.83 -15.50 -4.28
CA MET A 276 3.11 -14.81 -5.55
C MET A 276 4.23 -15.47 -6.34
N VAL A 277 4.12 -15.44 -7.67
CA VAL A 277 5.23 -15.64 -8.59
C VAL A 277 5.58 -14.29 -9.20
N VAL A 278 6.82 -13.83 -8.99
CA VAL A 278 7.27 -12.50 -9.40
C VAL A 278 8.57 -12.57 -10.17
N THR A 279 8.86 -11.57 -11.00
CA THR A 279 10.16 -11.44 -11.66
C THR A 279 11.18 -10.71 -10.79
N ASP A 280 12.48 -11.00 -11.00
CA ASP A 280 13.62 -10.31 -10.35
C ASP A 280 13.83 -8.90 -10.94
N VAL A 281 12.89 -7.99 -10.68
CA VAL A 281 12.96 -6.61 -11.15
C VAL A 281 12.71 -5.64 -10.01
N GLY A 282 13.51 -4.57 -9.96
CA GLY A 282 13.39 -3.53 -8.93
C GLY A 282 13.44 -4.07 -7.51
N GLY A 283 12.48 -3.68 -6.66
CA GLY A 283 12.39 -4.11 -5.25
C GLY A 283 11.64 -5.42 -5.01
N LEU A 284 11.12 -6.10 -6.05
CA LEU A 284 10.25 -7.27 -5.86
C LEU A 284 11.00 -8.45 -5.23
N LYS A 285 12.24 -8.72 -5.64
CA LYS A 285 13.05 -9.78 -5.03
C LYS A 285 13.26 -9.54 -3.54
N GLY A 286 13.71 -8.35 -3.16
CA GLY A 286 13.98 -8.01 -1.76
C GLY A 286 12.71 -8.01 -0.88
N THR A 287 11.56 -7.62 -1.45
CA THR A 287 10.29 -7.55 -0.71
C THR A 287 9.52 -8.87 -0.64
N LEU A 288 9.69 -9.75 -1.62
CA LEU A 288 8.93 -10.99 -1.75
C LEU A 288 9.83 -12.23 -1.70
N GLY A 289 10.88 -12.26 -2.51
CA GLY A 289 11.79 -13.42 -2.61
C GLY A 289 12.60 -13.62 -1.33
N ASP A 290 13.29 -12.60 -0.86
CA ASP A 290 14.14 -12.66 0.34
C ASP A 290 13.30 -12.87 1.62
N ARG A 291 12.00 -12.55 1.58
CA ARG A 291 11.04 -12.81 2.65
C ARG A 291 10.41 -14.22 2.58
N GLY A 292 10.60 -14.93 1.47
CA GLY A 292 10.05 -16.27 1.25
C GLY A 292 8.54 -16.30 1.03
N THR A 293 7.90 -15.16 0.72
CA THR A 293 6.45 -15.03 0.53
C THR A 293 5.98 -15.33 -0.89
N GLY A 294 6.93 -15.67 -1.76
CA GLY A 294 6.68 -16.00 -3.15
C GLY A 294 7.91 -16.55 -3.83
N ILE A 295 7.77 -16.93 -5.10
CA ILE A 295 8.83 -17.45 -5.95
C ILE A 295 9.30 -16.37 -6.89
N VAL A 296 10.62 -16.24 -7.06
CA VAL A 296 11.24 -15.25 -7.94
C VAL A 296 11.67 -15.91 -9.26
N ALA A 297 11.10 -15.48 -10.36
CA ALA A 297 11.55 -15.79 -11.71
C ALA A 297 12.74 -14.89 -12.06
N PRO A 298 13.93 -15.45 -12.39
CA PRO A 298 15.13 -14.65 -12.61
C PRO A 298 15.04 -13.68 -13.81
N VAL A 299 14.19 -14.00 -14.77
CA VAL A 299 13.95 -13.15 -15.96
C VAL A 299 12.47 -13.14 -16.35
N PRO A 300 11.95 -12.05 -16.93
CA PRO A 300 10.58 -11.95 -17.39
C PRO A 300 10.40 -12.64 -18.75
N SER A 301 10.47 -13.99 -18.79
CA SER A 301 10.18 -14.77 -19.99
C SER A 301 9.03 -15.75 -19.75
N PRO A 302 8.25 -16.09 -20.80
CA PRO A 302 7.14 -17.05 -20.69
C PRO A 302 7.56 -18.41 -20.12
N GLU A 303 8.68 -18.95 -20.59
CA GLU A 303 9.19 -20.25 -20.18
C GLU A 303 9.54 -20.27 -18.70
N VAL A 304 10.22 -19.23 -18.21
CA VAL A 304 10.63 -19.13 -16.80
C VAL A 304 9.41 -18.90 -15.90
N ILE A 305 8.47 -18.06 -16.29
CA ILE A 305 7.21 -17.87 -15.53
C ILE A 305 6.45 -19.19 -15.43
N ARG A 306 6.30 -19.93 -16.55
CA ARG A 306 5.66 -21.24 -16.58
C ARG A 306 6.35 -22.21 -15.65
N GLU A 307 7.68 -22.29 -15.71
CA GLU A 307 8.48 -23.18 -14.83
C GLU A 307 8.22 -22.87 -13.35
N GLN A 308 8.24 -21.59 -12.96
CA GLN A 308 8.01 -21.21 -11.56
C GLN A 308 6.56 -21.48 -11.12
N VAL A 309 5.58 -21.30 -12.01
CA VAL A 309 4.17 -21.67 -11.74
C VAL A 309 4.05 -23.18 -11.53
N LEU A 310 4.61 -23.99 -12.41
CA LEU A 310 4.60 -25.46 -12.27
C LEU A 310 5.32 -25.94 -11.00
N ARG A 311 6.46 -25.33 -10.66
CA ARG A 311 7.18 -25.58 -9.43
C ARG A 311 6.34 -25.26 -8.20
N PHE A 312 5.67 -24.11 -8.18
CA PHE A 312 4.78 -23.70 -7.08
C PHE A 312 3.70 -24.75 -6.82
N PHE A 313 3.02 -25.23 -7.86
CA PHE A 313 1.97 -26.23 -7.71
C PHE A 313 2.47 -27.65 -7.51
N GLY A 314 3.68 -27.97 -7.93
CA GLY A 314 4.31 -29.29 -7.77
C GLY A 314 4.96 -29.53 -6.41
N ASP A 315 5.21 -28.48 -5.63
CA ASP A 315 5.91 -28.56 -4.34
C ASP A 315 5.01 -28.01 -3.20
N GLU A 316 4.38 -28.94 -2.48
CA GLU A 316 3.50 -28.63 -1.34
C GLU A 316 4.26 -27.95 -0.19
N ASN A 317 5.50 -28.39 0.08
CA ASN A 317 6.31 -27.81 1.14
C ASN A 317 6.67 -26.35 0.83
N LEU A 318 6.94 -26.05 -0.44
CA LEU A 318 7.19 -24.68 -0.89
C LEU A 318 5.96 -23.79 -0.71
N ARG A 319 4.76 -24.29 -1.09
CA ARG A 319 3.50 -23.55 -0.89
C ARG A 319 3.25 -23.25 0.59
N GLN A 320 3.38 -24.28 1.43
CA GLN A 320 3.20 -24.13 2.87
C GLN A 320 4.21 -23.14 3.47
N SER A 321 5.47 -23.22 3.05
CA SER A 321 6.51 -22.27 3.47
C SER A 321 6.20 -20.82 3.08
N CYS A 322 5.65 -20.60 1.87
CA CYS A 322 5.19 -19.27 1.44
C CYS A 322 4.05 -18.76 2.31
N LEU A 323 3.06 -19.59 2.63
CA LEU A 323 1.93 -19.21 3.48
C LEU A 323 2.39 -18.86 4.91
N GLU A 324 3.29 -19.61 5.49
CA GLU A 324 3.87 -19.31 6.80
C GLU A 324 4.67 -18.00 6.78
N ALA A 325 5.43 -17.75 5.70
CA ALA A 325 6.16 -16.51 5.52
C ALA A 325 5.21 -15.30 5.39
N ILE A 326 4.12 -15.45 4.64
CA ILE A 326 3.08 -14.43 4.54
C ILE A 326 2.48 -14.15 5.93
N GLY A 327 2.19 -15.17 6.73
CA GLY A 327 1.71 -15.00 8.09
C GLY A 327 2.64 -14.13 8.93
N ARG A 328 3.95 -14.41 8.91
CA ARG A 328 4.97 -13.60 9.60
C ARG A 328 5.02 -12.15 9.08
N GLU A 329 4.94 -11.96 7.76
CA GLU A 329 4.93 -10.62 7.17
C GLU A 329 3.65 -9.84 7.51
N LYS A 330 2.50 -10.49 7.59
CA LYS A 330 1.24 -9.86 8.05
C LYS A 330 1.35 -9.35 9.49
N GLU A 331 1.93 -10.16 10.38
CA GLU A 331 2.17 -9.72 11.76
C GLU A 331 3.12 -8.52 11.81
N ARG A 332 4.23 -8.57 11.04
CA ARG A 332 5.23 -7.51 10.96
C ARG A 332 4.68 -6.21 10.37
N LEU A 333 3.86 -6.32 9.33
CA LEU A 333 3.28 -5.19 8.60
C LEU A 333 1.86 -4.82 9.09
N GLY A 334 1.39 -5.41 10.17
CA GLY A 334 0.08 -5.11 10.75
C GLY A 334 0.04 -3.74 11.44
N TRP A 335 -1.14 -3.12 11.47
CA TRP A 335 -1.35 -1.85 12.16
C TRP A 335 -1.01 -1.91 13.65
N ASP A 336 -1.21 -3.05 14.31
CA ASP A 336 -0.87 -3.23 15.72
C ASP A 336 0.65 -3.21 15.94
N ALA A 337 1.41 -3.85 15.07
CA ALA A 337 2.88 -3.79 15.08
C ALA A 337 3.38 -2.37 14.81
N PHE A 338 2.80 -1.70 13.81
CA PHE A 338 3.14 -0.31 13.50
C PHE A 338 2.89 0.61 14.70
N CYS A 339 1.70 0.50 15.34
CA CYS A 339 1.35 1.33 16.49
C CYS A 339 2.25 1.05 17.70
N ARG A 340 2.57 -0.23 17.99
CA ARG A 340 3.53 -0.58 19.07
C ARG A 340 4.91 0.05 18.82
N ASN A 341 5.45 -0.10 17.61
CA ASN A 341 6.77 0.42 17.27
C ASN A 341 6.80 1.96 17.26
N LEU A 342 5.72 2.59 16.79
CA LEU A 342 5.54 4.05 16.87
C LEU A 342 5.53 4.52 18.32
N THR A 343 4.79 3.85 19.21
CA THR A 343 4.73 4.17 20.65
C THR A 343 6.08 3.97 21.31
N GLN A 344 6.78 2.88 21.01
CA GLN A 344 8.13 2.63 21.53
C GLN A 344 9.11 3.71 21.11
N PHE A 345 9.12 4.10 19.84
CA PHE A 345 9.93 5.20 19.33
C PHE A 345 9.57 6.54 20.04
N ALA A 346 8.27 6.82 20.18
CA ALA A 346 7.80 8.01 20.87
C ALA A 346 8.27 8.04 22.34
N ALA A 347 8.25 6.91 23.03
CA ALA A 347 8.73 6.80 24.43
C ALA A 347 10.21 7.18 24.55
N THR A 348 11.06 6.79 23.60
CA THR A 348 12.47 7.22 23.58
C THR A 348 12.62 8.73 23.47
N LEU A 349 11.77 9.37 22.67
CA LEU A 349 11.77 10.83 22.51
C LEU A 349 11.24 11.53 23.76
N LEU A 350 10.26 10.95 24.44
CA LEU A 350 9.66 11.50 25.67
C LEU A 350 10.52 11.26 26.91
N ASN A 351 11.53 10.39 26.84
CA ASN A 351 12.33 9.88 27.97
C ASN A 351 11.46 9.19 29.03
N VAL A 352 10.47 8.39 28.61
CA VAL A 352 9.61 7.57 29.47
C VAL A 352 9.76 6.09 29.09
N THR A 353 9.46 5.22 30.05
CA THR A 353 9.39 3.77 29.78
C THR A 353 8.12 3.49 28.96
N PRO A 354 8.20 2.70 27.88
CA PRO A 354 7.06 2.39 27.02
C PRO A 354 5.94 1.65 27.73
#